data_55772184397582c403fc20822ac53629
#
_entry.id   55772184397582c403fc20822ac53629
#
_cell.length_a   1.000
_cell.length_b   1.000
_cell.length_c   1.000
_cell.angle_alpha   90.00
_cell.angle_beta   90.00
_cell.angle_gamma   90.00
#
_symmetry.space_group_name_H-M   'P 1'
#
loop_
_entity.id
_entity.type
_entity.pdbx_description
1 polymer ?
#
loop_
_entity_poly.entity_id
_entity_poly.type
_entity_poly.pdbx_seq_one_letter_code
_entity_poly.pdbx_strand_id
1 'polypeptide(L)'
;MMRDDRAVNEVVGFILVFSLVLTTVSLVYAAGFTGLDNTRDVERVNNAERAFDVLANNFQQMGRGEAPNRATEIKLADAQLTTTAERNVTVNASGTNATGADSTAIRYDTTGDTNIVYEHGAVIRNDSDSAIMRREPDFIFEDGNVVVRFIESRGSGQGIGGSASTVLVRAERDTSKVLVNNGSSPSNISIRMQTHEDRAQVWEDYYEEQIAAANSSWSGDCDDRNSSVGGSDTTRIKCDPFGADKLAVSRVKIQVTLT
;
A
#
# COMPACT_ATOMS: atom_id res chain seq x y z
N MET A 1 -6.52 70.52 38.37
CA MET A 1 -5.74 69.31 38.26
C MET A 1 -6.65 68.13 37.95
N MET A 2 -7.41 68.14 36.83
CA MET A 2 -8.41 67.13 36.44
C MET A 2 -8.43 66.88 34.93
N ARG A 3 -7.35 67.21 34.16
CA ARG A 3 -7.31 66.97 32.74
C ARG A 3 -6.42 65.82 32.29
N ASP A 4 -5.49 65.38 33.13
CA ASP A 4 -4.55 64.30 32.78
C ASP A 4 -5.16 62.89 32.85
N ASP A 5 -6.10 62.65 33.78
CA ASP A 5 -6.68 61.30 33.98
C ASP A 5 -7.55 60.85 32.81
N ARG A 6 -8.14 61.76 32.05
CA ARG A 6 -8.95 61.42 30.84
C ARG A 6 -8.09 60.97 29.67
N ALA A 7 -6.97 61.68 29.43
CA ALA A 7 -6.08 61.33 28.36
C ALA A 7 -5.39 59.98 28.55
N VAL A 8 -5.03 59.65 29.81
CA VAL A 8 -4.47 58.34 30.20
C VAL A 8 -5.48 57.25 29.98
N ASN A 9 -6.76 57.43 30.35
CA ASN A 9 -7.83 56.44 30.17
C ASN A 9 -8.11 56.18 28.69
N GLU A 10 -8.10 57.15 27.84
CA GLU A 10 -8.30 56.97 26.36
C GLU A 10 -7.14 56.20 25.74
N VAL A 11 -5.89 56.47 26.11
CA VAL A 11 -4.72 55.75 25.60
C VAL A 11 -4.71 54.31 26.09
N VAL A 12 -5.03 54.08 27.36
CA VAL A 12 -5.12 52.72 27.92
C VAL A 12 -6.24 51.93 27.24
N GLY A 13 -7.42 52.56 27.03
CA GLY A 13 -8.53 51.95 26.29
C GLY A 13 -8.17 51.56 24.85
N PHE A 14 -7.46 52.45 24.15
CA PHE A 14 -6.97 52.15 22.79
C PHE A 14 -5.97 51.00 22.77
N ILE A 15 -4.99 50.98 23.70
CA ILE A 15 -4.00 49.90 23.76
C ILE A 15 -4.67 48.55 24.05
N LEU A 16 -5.66 48.53 24.97
CA LEU A 16 -6.37 47.29 25.29
C LEU A 16 -7.18 46.74 24.08
N VAL A 17 -7.94 47.62 23.40
CA VAL A 17 -8.70 47.22 22.21
C VAL A 17 -7.76 46.79 21.11
N PHE A 18 -6.68 47.53 20.84
CA PHE A 18 -5.71 47.19 19.84
C PHE A 18 -5.02 45.83 20.11
N SER A 19 -4.61 45.61 21.36
CA SER A 19 -4.02 44.35 21.78
C SER A 19 -4.99 43.18 21.65
N LEU A 20 -6.27 43.38 21.99
CA LEU A 20 -7.31 42.38 21.84
C LEU A 20 -7.51 42.03 20.37
N VAL A 21 -7.58 43.03 19.50
CA VAL A 21 -7.73 42.79 18.03
C VAL A 21 -6.52 42.05 17.47
N LEU A 22 -5.30 42.47 17.82
CA LEU A 22 -4.10 41.77 17.36
C LEU A 22 -4.04 40.31 17.85
N THR A 23 -4.41 40.08 19.12
CA THR A 23 -4.43 38.72 19.69
C THR A 23 -5.46 37.84 18.97
N THR A 24 -6.67 38.37 18.74
CA THR A 24 -7.71 37.60 18.03
C THR A 24 -7.36 37.31 16.58
N VAL A 25 -6.81 38.28 15.86
CA VAL A 25 -6.33 38.08 14.47
C VAL A 25 -5.21 37.05 14.43
N SER A 26 -4.23 37.14 15.33
CA SER A 26 -3.13 36.17 15.40
C SER A 26 -3.62 34.75 15.70
N LEU A 27 -4.59 34.59 16.60
CA LEU A 27 -5.17 33.31 16.93
C LEU A 27 -5.91 32.70 15.74
N VAL A 28 -6.76 33.49 15.07
CA VAL A 28 -7.50 33.04 13.89
C VAL A 28 -6.55 32.68 12.73
N TYR A 29 -5.49 33.48 12.54
CA TYR A 29 -4.49 33.20 11.54
C TYR A 29 -3.78 31.86 11.82
N ALA A 30 -3.25 31.67 13.03
CA ALA A 30 -2.56 30.46 13.41
C ALA A 30 -3.47 29.21 13.30
N ALA A 31 -4.69 29.27 13.84
CA ALA A 31 -5.64 28.16 13.75
C ALA A 31 -6.08 27.86 12.30
N GLY A 32 -6.26 28.92 11.49
CA GLY A 32 -6.67 28.79 10.10
C GLY A 32 -5.60 28.11 9.22
N PHE A 33 -4.33 28.48 9.39
CA PHE A 33 -3.23 27.86 8.63
C PHE A 33 -3.07 26.38 8.98
N THR A 34 -3.05 26.03 10.27
CA THR A 34 -2.94 24.63 10.70
C THR A 34 -4.09 23.78 10.17
N GLY A 35 -5.32 24.31 10.16
CA GLY A 35 -6.48 23.60 9.63
C GLY A 35 -6.40 23.38 8.11
N LEU A 36 -5.88 24.35 7.36
CA LEU A 36 -5.69 24.22 5.92
C LEU A 36 -4.61 23.21 5.55
N ASP A 37 -3.51 23.18 6.27
CA ASP A 37 -2.42 22.25 6.00
C ASP A 37 -2.86 20.80 6.28
N ASN A 38 -3.52 20.55 7.41
CA ASN A 38 -4.08 19.23 7.70
C ASN A 38 -5.08 18.76 6.63
N THR A 39 -5.95 19.66 6.14
CA THR A 39 -6.90 19.31 5.08
C THR A 39 -6.19 18.96 3.78
N ARG A 40 -5.15 19.70 3.41
CA ARG A 40 -4.35 19.42 2.22
C ARG A 40 -3.64 18.07 2.31
N ASP A 41 -3.11 17.71 3.45
CA ASP A 41 -2.40 16.45 3.64
C ASP A 41 -3.36 15.26 3.52
N VAL A 42 -4.56 15.34 4.12
CA VAL A 42 -5.61 14.33 3.94
C VAL A 42 -6.02 14.20 2.47
N GLU A 43 -6.24 15.31 1.76
CA GLU A 43 -6.59 15.28 0.34
C GLU A 43 -5.46 14.70 -0.55
N ARG A 44 -4.20 14.96 -0.22
CA ARG A 44 -3.03 14.39 -0.91
C ARG A 44 -3.00 12.87 -0.79
N VAL A 45 -3.16 12.35 0.42
CA VAL A 45 -3.22 10.90 0.69
C VAL A 45 -4.40 10.27 -0.04
N ASN A 46 -5.60 10.83 0.06
CA ASN A 46 -6.79 10.32 -0.61
C ASN A 46 -6.64 10.29 -2.15
N ASN A 47 -5.99 11.30 -2.73
CA ASN A 47 -5.73 11.33 -4.16
C ASN A 47 -4.70 10.28 -4.58
N ALA A 48 -3.67 10.06 -3.76
CA ALA A 48 -2.69 9.01 -3.98
C ALA A 48 -3.32 7.61 -3.87
N GLU A 49 -4.18 7.36 -2.88
CA GLU A 49 -4.94 6.10 -2.75
C GLU A 49 -5.76 5.81 -4.02
N ARG A 50 -6.52 6.80 -4.52
CA ARG A 50 -7.28 6.63 -5.77
C ARG A 50 -6.40 6.32 -6.97
N ALA A 51 -5.23 6.96 -7.07
CA ALA A 51 -4.27 6.69 -8.14
C ALA A 51 -3.71 5.25 -8.03
N PHE A 52 -3.46 4.76 -6.81
CA PHE A 52 -3.02 3.39 -6.58
C PHE A 52 -4.13 2.36 -6.84
N ASP A 53 -5.40 2.69 -6.57
CA ASP A 53 -6.53 1.85 -6.98
C ASP A 53 -6.61 1.71 -8.50
N VAL A 54 -6.40 2.81 -9.24
CA VAL A 54 -6.34 2.78 -10.71
C VAL A 54 -5.13 1.97 -11.18
N LEU A 55 -3.97 2.13 -10.55
CA LEU A 55 -2.76 1.35 -10.84
C LEU A 55 -3.01 -0.15 -10.66
N ALA A 56 -3.56 -0.54 -9.52
CA ALA A 56 -3.87 -1.93 -9.21
C ALA A 56 -4.89 -2.52 -10.19
N ASN A 57 -5.94 -1.76 -10.54
CA ASN A 57 -6.91 -2.17 -11.54
C ASN A 57 -6.27 -2.37 -12.93
N ASN A 58 -5.39 -1.47 -13.35
CA ASN A 58 -4.65 -1.58 -14.59
C ASN A 58 -3.78 -2.85 -14.62
N PHE A 59 -3.10 -3.15 -13.52
CA PHE A 59 -2.27 -4.35 -13.40
C PHE A 59 -3.13 -5.64 -13.40
N GLN A 60 -4.29 -5.63 -12.74
CA GLN A 60 -5.23 -6.75 -12.80
C GLN A 60 -5.76 -6.99 -14.22
N GLN A 61 -6.14 -5.93 -14.96
CA GLN A 61 -6.55 -6.06 -16.38
C GLN A 61 -5.43 -6.65 -17.24
N MET A 62 -4.20 -6.22 -17.04
CA MET A 62 -3.04 -6.80 -17.71
C MET A 62 -2.82 -8.27 -17.29
N GLY A 63 -3.03 -8.58 -16.01
CA GLY A 63 -2.98 -9.92 -15.44
C GLY A 63 -4.00 -10.87 -16.05
N ARG A 64 -5.20 -10.37 -16.35
CA ARG A 64 -6.28 -11.12 -17.01
C ARG A 64 -6.11 -11.20 -18.54
N GLY A 65 -5.15 -10.47 -19.09
CA GLY A 65 -4.91 -10.46 -20.53
C GLY A 65 -5.77 -9.48 -21.31
N GLU A 66 -6.50 -8.61 -20.64
CA GLU A 66 -7.40 -7.63 -21.25
C GLU A 66 -6.64 -6.48 -21.93
N ALA A 67 -5.40 -6.23 -21.48
CA ALA A 67 -4.54 -5.20 -22.06
C ALA A 67 -3.07 -5.61 -22.06
N PRO A 68 -2.30 -5.29 -23.13
CA PRO A 68 -0.86 -5.54 -23.16
C PRO A 68 -0.04 -4.51 -22.39
N ASN A 69 -0.52 -3.29 -22.27
CA ASN A 69 0.13 -2.18 -21.57
C ASN A 69 -0.90 -1.25 -20.94
N ARG A 70 -0.46 -0.50 -19.94
CA ARG A 70 -1.23 0.54 -19.25
C ARG A 70 -0.29 1.64 -18.78
N ALA A 71 -0.86 2.81 -18.55
CA ALA A 71 -0.18 3.90 -17.88
C ALA A 71 -1.09 4.52 -16.82
N THR A 72 -0.51 4.88 -15.69
CA THR A 72 -1.21 5.50 -14.57
C THR A 72 -0.47 6.77 -14.18
N GLU A 73 -1.18 7.89 -14.12
CA GLU A 73 -0.65 9.15 -13.64
C GLU A 73 -0.78 9.22 -12.11
N ILE A 74 0.33 9.49 -11.43
CA ILE A 74 0.37 9.69 -9.99
C ILE A 74 0.93 11.10 -9.73
N LYS A 75 0.11 11.96 -9.15
CA LYS A 75 0.53 13.30 -8.77
C LYS A 75 1.33 13.24 -7.47
N LEU A 76 2.56 13.73 -7.54
CA LEU A 76 3.38 13.97 -6.35
C LEU A 76 3.01 15.31 -5.74
N ALA A 77 2.69 15.31 -4.48
CA ALA A 77 2.36 16.51 -3.72
C ALA A 77 3.20 16.50 -2.44
N ASP A 78 4.43 17.00 -2.56
CA ASP A 78 5.48 16.89 -1.54
C ASP A 78 5.72 15.42 -1.14
N ALA A 79 5.88 14.56 -2.14
CA ALA A 79 6.00 13.13 -1.95
C ALA A 79 7.05 12.51 -2.89
N GLN A 80 7.39 11.27 -2.64
CA GLN A 80 8.29 10.47 -3.47
C GLN A 80 7.60 9.18 -3.91
N LEU A 81 7.72 8.84 -5.19
CA LEU A 81 7.33 7.55 -5.74
C LEU A 81 8.57 6.73 -6.04
N THR A 82 8.66 5.53 -5.48
CA THR A 82 9.81 4.65 -5.63
C THR A 82 9.40 3.22 -6.02
N THR A 83 10.31 2.51 -6.68
CA THR A 83 10.22 1.04 -6.80
C THR A 83 11.23 0.43 -5.85
N THR A 84 10.79 -0.53 -5.03
CA THR A 84 11.63 -1.18 -4.00
C THR A 84 12.44 -2.34 -4.56
N ALA A 85 13.26 -2.98 -3.71
CA ALA A 85 13.88 -4.26 -4.02
C ALA A 85 12.82 -5.36 -4.23
N GLU A 86 13.17 -6.37 -5.03
CA GLU A 86 12.31 -7.54 -5.27
C GLU A 86 12.08 -8.32 -3.98
N ARG A 87 10.85 -8.79 -3.79
CA ARG A 87 10.42 -9.69 -2.72
C ARG A 87 9.70 -10.89 -3.28
N ASN A 88 9.92 -12.03 -2.64
CA ASN A 88 9.40 -13.31 -3.11
C ASN A 88 8.07 -13.67 -2.46
N VAL A 89 7.18 -14.22 -3.26
CA VAL A 89 5.99 -14.96 -2.79
C VAL A 89 5.95 -16.32 -3.48
N THR A 90 5.69 -17.38 -2.72
CA THR A 90 5.66 -18.77 -3.23
C THR A 90 4.46 -19.53 -2.71
N VAL A 91 3.93 -20.39 -3.58
CA VAL A 91 2.93 -21.41 -3.22
C VAL A 91 3.55 -22.78 -3.46
N ASN A 92 3.51 -23.63 -2.45
CA ASN A 92 3.90 -25.04 -2.51
C ASN A 92 2.68 -25.92 -2.30
N ALA A 93 2.61 -27.05 -2.96
CA ALA A 93 1.60 -28.07 -2.72
C ALA A 93 2.20 -29.45 -2.95
N SER A 94 1.64 -30.49 -2.31
CA SER A 94 2.08 -31.87 -2.51
C SER A 94 1.99 -32.26 -3.99
N GLY A 95 3.07 -32.83 -4.52
CA GLY A 95 3.13 -33.27 -5.91
C GLY A 95 3.37 -32.15 -6.94
N THR A 96 3.61 -30.91 -6.49
CA THR A 96 4.00 -29.80 -7.34
C THR A 96 5.34 -29.21 -6.90
N ASN A 97 6.06 -28.60 -7.85
CA ASN A 97 7.22 -27.79 -7.47
C ASN A 97 6.75 -26.46 -6.89
N ALA A 98 7.54 -25.93 -5.97
CA ALA A 98 7.33 -24.57 -5.46
C ALA A 98 7.24 -23.58 -6.64
N THR A 99 6.19 -22.78 -6.65
CA THR A 99 5.97 -21.77 -7.70
C THR A 99 5.77 -20.42 -7.05
N GLY A 100 6.30 -19.38 -7.68
CA GLY A 100 6.22 -18.06 -7.11
C GLY A 100 6.57 -16.94 -8.08
N ALA A 101 6.64 -15.76 -7.51
CA ALA A 101 7.01 -14.53 -8.19
C ALA A 101 7.96 -13.71 -7.31
N ASP A 102 8.93 -13.09 -7.94
CA ASP A 102 9.76 -12.03 -7.36
C ASP A 102 9.23 -10.69 -7.87
N SER A 103 8.74 -9.85 -6.98
CA SER A 103 8.06 -8.62 -7.36
C SER A 103 8.65 -7.42 -6.63
N THR A 104 8.86 -6.33 -7.36
CA THR A 104 9.14 -5.01 -6.76
C THR A 104 7.84 -4.38 -6.30
N ALA A 105 7.83 -3.75 -5.12
CA ALA A 105 6.71 -2.93 -4.72
C ALA A 105 6.85 -1.52 -5.30
N ILE A 106 5.73 -0.86 -5.56
CA ILE A 106 5.66 0.56 -5.91
C ILE A 106 5.19 1.29 -4.66
N ARG A 107 6.00 2.23 -4.17
CA ARG A 107 5.76 2.92 -2.90
C ARG A 107 5.68 4.42 -3.11
N TYR A 108 4.66 5.02 -2.53
CA TYR A 108 4.44 6.45 -2.44
C TYR A 108 4.65 6.89 -1.00
N ASP A 109 5.70 7.66 -0.75
CA ASP A 109 6.05 8.20 0.56
C ASP A 109 5.64 9.66 0.63
N THR A 110 4.81 10.02 1.61
CA THR A 110 4.50 11.42 1.93
C THR A 110 5.63 12.03 2.76
N THR A 111 5.57 13.33 3.02
CA THR A 111 6.46 13.98 3.98
C THR A 111 6.13 13.68 5.45
N GLY A 112 4.95 13.09 5.70
CA GLY A 112 4.52 12.59 7.01
C GLY A 112 4.79 11.09 7.14
N ASP A 113 4.15 10.46 8.13
CA ASP A 113 4.33 9.05 8.45
C ASP A 113 3.46 8.11 7.60
N THR A 114 2.67 8.66 6.67
CA THR A 114 1.80 7.88 5.79
C THR A 114 2.54 7.48 4.52
N ASN A 115 2.47 6.21 4.16
CA ASN A 115 2.85 5.74 2.84
C ASN A 115 1.80 4.79 2.24
N ILE A 116 1.78 4.72 0.90
CA ILE A 116 0.90 3.83 0.14
C ILE A 116 1.76 2.92 -0.71
N VAL A 117 1.49 1.63 -0.65
CA VAL A 117 2.31 0.61 -1.31
C VAL A 117 1.43 -0.31 -2.15
N TYR A 118 1.81 -0.48 -3.41
CA TYR A 118 1.33 -1.58 -4.23
C TYR A 118 2.35 -2.74 -4.14
N GLU A 119 1.91 -3.90 -3.65
CA GLU A 119 2.74 -5.07 -3.44
C GLU A 119 1.95 -6.35 -3.75
N HIS A 120 2.45 -7.23 -4.60
CA HIS A 120 1.86 -8.52 -4.96
C HIS A 120 0.36 -8.49 -5.37
N GLY A 121 -0.10 -7.37 -5.92
CA GLY A 121 -1.51 -7.19 -6.33
C GLY A 121 -2.37 -6.45 -5.31
N ALA A 122 -1.90 -6.26 -4.08
CA ALA A 122 -2.58 -5.50 -3.05
C ALA A 122 -2.17 -4.01 -3.05
N VAL A 123 -3.05 -3.15 -2.55
CA VAL A 123 -2.74 -1.78 -2.16
C VAL A 123 -2.86 -1.68 -0.65
N ILE A 124 -1.77 -1.29 0.00
CA ILE A 124 -1.69 -1.17 1.46
C ILE A 124 -1.33 0.27 1.80
N ARG A 125 -2.05 0.84 2.74
CA ARG A 125 -1.73 2.11 3.38
C ARG A 125 -1.13 1.85 4.74
N ASN A 126 0.02 2.45 5.03
CA ASN A 126 0.62 2.46 6.35
C ASN A 126 0.52 3.88 6.92
N ASP A 127 0.10 3.97 8.16
CA ASP A 127 0.09 5.20 8.97
C ASP A 127 0.86 4.91 10.25
N SER A 128 1.95 5.60 10.52
CA SER A 128 2.81 5.48 11.73
C SER A 128 2.91 4.08 12.35
N ASP A 129 1.86 3.64 13.03
CA ASP A 129 1.81 2.42 13.84
C ASP A 129 0.81 1.37 13.30
N SER A 130 0.17 1.61 12.15
CA SER A 130 -0.85 0.71 11.61
C SER A 130 -0.80 0.61 10.08
N ALA A 131 -1.07 -0.58 9.57
CA ALA A 131 -1.25 -0.83 8.16
C ALA A 131 -2.68 -1.32 7.87
N ILE A 132 -3.21 -0.93 6.72
CA ILE A 132 -4.56 -1.34 6.28
C ILE A 132 -4.47 -1.75 4.82
N MET A 133 -4.97 -2.93 4.48
CA MET A 133 -5.15 -3.36 3.10
C MET A 133 -6.36 -2.64 2.50
N ARG A 134 -6.10 -1.66 1.64
CA ARG A 134 -7.13 -0.86 0.96
C ARG A 134 -7.74 -1.59 -0.22
N ARG A 135 -6.94 -2.47 -0.82
CA ARG A 135 -7.36 -3.33 -1.91
C ARG A 135 -6.65 -4.67 -1.80
N GLU A 136 -7.42 -5.73 -1.86
CA GLU A 136 -6.92 -7.10 -1.87
C GLU A 136 -6.35 -7.49 -3.24
N PRO A 137 -5.42 -8.45 -3.28
CA PRO A 137 -4.94 -9.02 -4.53
C PRO A 137 -6.04 -9.82 -5.24
N ASP A 138 -5.87 -10.05 -6.55
CA ASP A 138 -6.80 -10.85 -7.37
C ASP A 138 -6.60 -12.37 -7.14
N PHE A 139 -6.68 -12.79 -5.88
CA PHE A 139 -6.67 -14.19 -5.47
C PHE A 139 -8.09 -14.65 -5.16
N ILE A 140 -8.36 -15.92 -5.32
CA ILE A 140 -9.66 -16.53 -5.01
C ILE A 140 -9.40 -17.70 -4.05
N PHE A 141 -10.03 -17.64 -2.89
CA PHE A 141 -10.04 -18.67 -1.87
C PHE A 141 -11.50 -18.90 -1.46
N GLU A 142 -12.19 -19.78 -2.15
CA GLU A 142 -13.62 -19.95 -1.96
C GLU A 142 -14.04 -21.39 -2.25
N ASP A 143 -14.84 -21.98 -1.37
CA ASP A 143 -15.46 -23.30 -1.55
C ASP A 143 -14.47 -24.38 -2.03
N GLY A 144 -13.33 -24.49 -1.38
CA GLY A 144 -12.28 -25.45 -1.73
C GLY A 144 -11.47 -25.08 -2.99
N ASN A 145 -11.74 -23.95 -3.63
CA ASN A 145 -10.98 -23.48 -4.77
C ASN A 145 -9.92 -22.48 -4.33
N VAL A 146 -8.69 -22.69 -4.77
CA VAL A 146 -7.57 -21.75 -4.57
C VAL A 146 -7.01 -21.35 -5.93
N VAL A 147 -7.21 -20.09 -6.29
CA VAL A 147 -6.65 -19.51 -7.52
C VAL A 147 -5.75 -18.34 -7.16
N VAL A 148 -4.47 -18.48 -7.44
CA VAL A 148 -3.47 -17.44 -7.18
C VAL A 148 -2.93 -16.91 -8.51
N ARG A 149 -3.16 -15.63 -8.76
CA ARG A 149 -2.58 -14.93 -9.90
C ARG A 149 -1.49 -13.99 -9.44
N PHE A 150 -0.26 -14.42 -9.54
CA PHE A 150 0.86 -13.55 -9.25
C PHE A 150 1.01 -12.47 -10.32
N ILE A 151 0.98 -11.22 -9.88
CA ILE A 151 1.38 -10.05 -10.66
C ILE A 151 2.81 -9.71 -10.24
N GLU A 152 3.77 -10.13 -11.05
CA GLU A 152 5.19 -9.88 -10.85
C GLU A 152 5.55 -8.53 -11.50
N SER A 153 5.51 -7.45 -10.72
CA SER A 153 5.98 -6.13 -11.15
C SER A 153 7.52 -6.08 -11.08
N ARG A 154 8.13 -5.58 -12.13
CA ARG A 154 9.59 -5.40 -12.22
C ARG A 154 9.90 -3.95 -12.52
N GLY A 155 10.43 -3.27 -11.53
CA GLY A 155 10.91 -1.89 -11.63
C GLY A 155 12.43 -1.82 -11.56
N SER A 156 13.00 -0.72 -12.04
CA SER A 156 14.46 -0.51 -12.10
C SER A 156 15.08 0.09 -10.83
N GLY A 157 14.38 0.09 -9.69
CA GLY A 157 14.87 0.73 -8.47
C GLY A 157 14.93 2.27 -8.55
N GLN A 158 14.11 2.87 -9.42
CA GLN A 158 14.05 4.32 -9.61
C GLN A 158 13.16 4.96 -8.55
N GLY A 159 13.51 6.19 -8.18
CA GLY A 159 12.70 7.05 -7.34
C GLY A 159 12.56 8.43 -7.97
N ILE A 160 11.34 8.97 -7.97
CA ILE A 160 11.03 10.33 -8.42
C ILE A 160 10.33 11.05 -7.28
N GLY A 161 10.88 12.19 -6.85
CA GLY A 161 10.30 13.06 -5.83
C GLY A 161 9.90 14.40 -6.41
N GLY A 162 8.94 15.07 -5.78
CA GLY A 162 8.56 16.42 -6.18
C GLY A 162 7.38 16.99 -5.39
N SER A 163 7.28 18.31 -5.39
CA SER A 163 6.21 19.02 -4.67
C SER A 163 4.95 19.23 -5.50
N ALA A 164 5.04 19.19 -6.84
CA ALA A 164 3.92 19.40 -7.74
C ALA A 164 4.06 18.64 -9.08
N SER A 165 4.90 17.61 -9.10
CA SER A 165 5.18 16.83 -10.32
C SER A 165 4.11 15.75 -10.50
N THR A 166 3.87 15.33 -11.74
CA THR A 166 3.09 14.15 -12.06
C THR A 166 4.02 13.09 -12.64
N VAL A 167 4.01 11.92 -12.07
CA VAL A 167 4.78 10.76 -12.54
C VAL A 167 3.87 9.85 -13.32
N LEU A 168 4.29 9.45 -14.50
CA LEU A 168 3.62 8.45 -15.29
C LEU A 168 4.23 7.08 -15.00
N VAL A 169 3.46 6.21 -14.35
CA VAL A 169 3.80 4.79 -14.15
C VAL A 169 3.39 4.03 -15.40
N ARG A 170 4.37 3.71 -16.23
CA ARG A 170 4.16 2.90 -17.43
C ARG A 170 4.34 1.42 -17.10
N ALA A 171 3.39 0.61 -17.52
CA ALA A 171 3.38 -0.83 -17.33
C ALA A 171 3.23 -1.52 -18.66
N GLU A 172 4.07 -2.52 -18.90
CA GLU A 172 4.03 -3.37 -20.09
C GLU A 172 4.08 -4.84 -19.68
N ARG A 173 3.14 -5.64 -20.22
CA ARG A 173 3.11 -7.07 -19.96
C ARG A 173 4.18 -7.78 -20.77
N ASP A 174 5.13 -8.40 -20.10
CA ASP A 174 6.20 -9.19 -20.71
C ASP A 174 5.73 -10.62 -21.00
N THR A 175 5.37 -11.36 -19.95
CA THR A 175 4.98 -12.78 -20.09
C THR A 175 3.80 -13.14 -19.22
N SER A 176 3.03 -14.14 -19.65
CA SER A 176 1.98 -14.77 -18.85
C SER A 176 2.12 -16.29 -18.92
N LYS A 177 2.12 -16.95 -17.74
CA LYS A 177 2.29 -18.41 -17.65
C LYS A 177 1.35 -19.00 -16.60
N VAL A 178 0.73 -20.13 -16.94
CA VAL A 178 0.10 -21.03 -15.96
C VAL A 178 1.22 -21.88 -15.34
N LEU A 179 1.37 -21.84 -14.03
CA LEU A 179 2.42 -22.54 -13.28
C LEU A 179 1.89 -23.85 -12.70
N VAL A 180 0.67 -23.80 -12.15
CA VAL A 180 -0.03 -24.99 -11.62
C VAL A 180 -1.47 -24.93 -12.10
N ASN A 181 -1.97 -26.07 -12.56
CA ASN A 181 -3.38 -26.29 -12.85
C ASN A 181 -3.71 -27.71 -12.39
N ASN A 182 -3.89 -27.87 -11.08
CA ASN A 182 -4.17 -29.16 -10.46
C ASN A 182 -5.65 -29.23 -10.07
N GLY A 183 -6.40 -30.04 -10.81
CA GLY A 183 -7.82 -30.28 -10.57
C GLY A 183 -8.13 -31.43 -9.59
N SER A 184 -7.12 -32.01 -8.92
CA SER A 184 -7.31 -33.15 -8.03
C SER A 184 -6.81 -32.82 -6.62
N SER A 185 -7.69 -32.36 -5.77
CA SER A 185 -7.58 -32.22 -4.29
C SER A 185 -6.14 -32.08 -3.76
N PRO A 186 -5.44 -30.99 -4.06
CA PRO A 186 -4.07 -30.81 -3.59
C PRO A 186 -4.04 -30.70 -2.06
N SER A 187 -3.15 -31.42 -1.43
CA SER A 187 -2.90 -31.36 0.00
C SER A 187 -1.61 -30.63 0.33
N ASN A 188 -1.46 -30.21 1.58
CA ASN A 188 -0.27 -29.50 2.07
C ASN A 188 0.09 -28.26 1.22
N ILE A 189 -0.92 -27.49 0.83
CA ILE A 189 -0.69 -26.18 0.23
C ILE A 189 -0.11 -25.28 1.32
N SER A 190 1.01 -24.64 1.07
CA SER A 190 1.58 -23.63 1.95
C SER A 190 1.96 -22.38 1.16
N ILE A 191 1.70 -21.23 1.76
CA ILE A 191 2.04 -19.93 1.20
C ILE A 191 3.21 -19.39 2.01
N ARG A 192 4.21 -18.84 1.31
CA ARG A 192 5.31 -18.09 1.92
C ARG A 192 5.46 -16.79 1.18
N MET A 193 5.63 -15.71 1.93
CA MET A 193 5.75 -14.37 1.38
C MET A 193 6.82 -13.58 2.12
N GLN A 194 7.56 -12.76 1.40
CA GLN A 194 8.44 -11.74 1.95
C GLN A 194 7.78 -10.38 1.80
N THR A 195 7.69 -9.65 2.89
CA THR A 195 7.15 -8.28 2.93
C THR A 195 7.96 -7.41 3.88
N HIS A 196 7.66 -6.12 3.95
CA HIS A 196 8.20 -5.23 4.97
C HIS A 196 7.53 -5.50 6.32
N GLU A 197 8.26 -5.34 7.42
CA GLU A 197 7.74 -5.63 8.77
C GLU A 197 6.43 -4.89 9.09
N ASP A 198 6.32 -3.63 8.68
CA ASP A 198 5.12 -2.79 8.90
C ASP A 198 3.85 -3.36 8.25
N ARG A 199 3.98 -4.23 7.25
CA ARG A 199 2.85 -4.80 6.49
C ARG A 199 2.61 -6.29 6.79
N ALA A 200 3.45 -6.88 7.62
CA ALA A 200 3.38 -8.30 7.91
C ALA A 200 2.01 -8.70 8.46
N GLN A 201 1.54 -7.99 9.49
CA GLN A 201 0.26 -8.29 10.14
C GLN A 201 -0.93 -8.26 9.16
N VAL A 202 -0.96 -7.28 8.26
CA VAL A 202 -2.05 -7.14 7.27
C VAL A 202 -2.08 -8.32 6.30
N TRP A 203 -0.91 -8.85 5.93
CA TRP A 203 -0.82 -10.02 5.07
C TRP A 203 -1.14 -11.32 5.81
N GLU A 204 -0.75 -11.43 7.08
CA GLU A 204 -1.12 -12.55 7.94
C GLU A 204 -2.65 -12.63 8.08
N ASP A 205 -3.28 -11.55 8.52
CA ASP A 205 -4.73 -11.45 8.68
C ASP A 205 -5.46 -11.79 7.37
N TYR A 206 -4.98 -11.25 6.24
CA TYR A 206 -5.53 -11.54 4.93
C TYR A 206 -5.46 -13.03 4.58
N TYR A 207 -4.29 -13.66 4.69
CA TYR A 207 -4.16 -15.08 4.33
C TYR A 207 -4.94 -16.00 5.28
N GLU A 208 -4.97 -15.70 6.56
CA GLU A 208 -5.76 -16.47 7.54
C GLU A 208 -7.25 -16.45 7.21
N GLU A 209 -7.80 -15.27 6.93
CA GLU A 209 -9.19 -15.11 6.53
C GLU A 209 -9.49 -15.86 5.22
N GLN A 210 -8.64 -15.70 4.22
CA GLN A 210 -8.85 -16.33 2.91
C GLN A 210 -8.70 -17.87 2.97
N ILE A 211 -7.70 -18.38 3.70
CA ILE A 211 -7.53 -19.83 3.85
C ILE A 211 -8.70 -20.45 4.63
N ALA A 212 -9.18 -19.80 5.68
CA ALA A 212 -10.35 -20.25 6.43
C ALA A 212 -11.62 -20.26 5.56
N ALA A 213 -11.78 -19.32 4.64
CA ALA A 213 -12.88 -19.29 3.67
C ALA A 213 -12.80 -20.45 2.66
N ALA A 214 -11.60 -20.80 2.20
CA ALA A 214 -11.39 -21.94 1.29
C ALA A 214 -11.50 -23.29 2.00
N ASN A 215 -11.12 -23.37 3.27
CA ASN A 215 -11.09 -24.58 4.07
C ASN A 215 -11.55 -24.32 5.51
N SER A 216 -12.83 -24.47 5.76
CA SER A 216 -13.44 -24.18 7.07
C SER A 216 -12.95 -25.10 8.22
N SER A 217 -12.24 -26.19 7.91
CA SER A 217 -11.62 -27.07 8.92
C SER A 217 -10.17 -26.68 9.23
N TRP A 218 -9.61 -25.70 8.54
CA TRP A 218 -8.26 -25.22 8.82
C TRP A 218 -8.24 -24.41 10.13
N SER A 219 -7.27 -24.71 10.97
CA SER A 219 -7.08 -24.09 12.29
C SER A 219 -5.62 -23.71 12.53
N GLY A 220 -4.87 -23.51 11.45
CA GLY A 220 -3.49 -23.06 11.49
C GLY A 220 -3.39 -21.53 11.58
N ASP A 221 -2.18 -21.04 11.46
CA ASP A 221 -1.85 -19.62 11.43
C ASP A 221 -0.85 -19.27 10.31
N CYS A 222 -0.54 -17.97 10.15
CA CYS A 222 0.35 -17.41 9.14
C CYS A 222 1.44 -16.56 9.77
N ASP A 223 2.18 -17.04 10.77
CA ASP A 223 3.00 -16.19 11.64
C ASP A 223 4.52 -16.33 11.54
N ASP A 224 5.09 -17.29 10.79
CA ASP A 224 6.55 -17.57 10.75
C ASP A 224 7.38 -16.30 10.38
N ARG A 225 7.33 -15.29 11.26
CA ARG A 225 8.08 -14.03 11.14
C ARG A 225 9.56 -14.27 11.36
N ASN A 226 10.30 -14.50 10.29
CA ASN A 226 11.75 -14.62 10.34
C ASN A 226 12.40 -13.38 9.70
N SER A 227 12.86 -12.45 10.53
CA SER A 227 13.53 -11.20 10.15
C SER A 227 14.92 -11.40 9.50
N SER A 228 15.41 -12.62 9.42
CA SER A 228 16.76 -12.90 8.86
C SER A 228 16.79 -12.98 7.33
N VAL A 229 15.72 -12.66 6.64
CA VAL A 229 15.60 -12.84 5.18
C VAL A 229 15.57 -11.50 4.47
N GLY A 230 16.70 -11.09 3.89
CA GLY A 230 16.70 -10.05 2.85
C GLY A 230 16.97 -8.61 3.29
N GLY A 231 17.36 -8.33 4.52
CA GLY A 231 17.68 -6.99 5.02
C GLY A 231 16.98 -6.65 6.33
N SER A 232 17.31 -5.51 6.93
CA SER A 232 16.84 -5.13 8.28
C SER A 232 15.31 -4.96 8.39
N ASP A 233 14.61 -4.68 7.28
CA ASP A 233 13.19 -4.28 7.31
C ASP A 233 12.29 -5.28 6.55
N THR A 234 12.81 -6.47 6.26
CA THR A 234 12.08 -7.51 5.54
C THR A 234 11.82 -8.70 6.44
N THR A 235 10.56 -9.11 6.53
CA THR A 235 10.14 -10.31 7.24
C THR A 235 9.56 -11.33 6.28
N ARG A 236 9.48 -12.58 6.74
CA ARG A 236 8.82 -13.67 6.02
C ARG A 236 7.60 -14.12 6.79
N ILE A 237 6.50 -14.22 6.07
CA ILE A 237 5.26 -14.84 6.51
C ILE A 237 5.21 -16.25 5.92
N LYS A 238 4.76 -17.20 6.68
CA LYS A 238 4.50 -18.56 6.24
C LYS A 238 3.22 -19.05 6.86
N CYS A 239 2.28 -19.46 6.03
CA CYS A 239 1.05 -20.07 6.47
C CYS A 239 1.21 -21.58 6.67
N ASP A 240 0.55 -22.10 7.71
CA ASP A 240 0.44 -23.52 7.95
C ASP A 240 -0.22 -24.23 6.78
N PRO A 241 0.17 -25.49 6.52
CA PRO A 241 -0.37 -26.25 5.41
C PRO A 241 -1.89 -26.44 5.49
N PHE A 242 -2.56 -26.29 4.34
CA PHE A 242 -3.99 -26.52 4.17
C PHE A 242 -4.28 -27.37 2.93
N GLY A 243 -5.49 -27.91 2.84
CA GLY A 243 -5.98 -28.63 1.68
C GLY A 243 -6.98 -27.79 0.87
N ALA A 244 -7.11 -28.10 -0.41
CA ALA A 244 -8.16 -27.55 -1.28
C ALA A 244 -8.64 -28.60 -2.28
N ASP A 245 -9.80 -28.37 -2.88
CA ASP A 245 -10.31 -29.24 -3.95
C ASP A 245 -9.59 -28.95 -5.28
N LYS A 246 -9.25 -27.70 -5.52
CA LYS A 246 -8.54 -27.27 -6.72
C LYS A 246 -7.49 -26.21 -6.40
N LEU A 247 -6.36 -26.29 -7.08
CA LEU A 247 -5.31 -25.28 -7.05
C LEU A 247 -4.96 -24.87 -8.46
N ALA A 248 -5.04 -23.57 -8.74
CA ALA A 248 -4.52 -22.95 -9.95
C ALA A 248 -3.57 -21.81 -9.60
N VAL A 249 -2.38 -21.83 -10.15
CA VAL A 249 -1.41 -20.76 -9.97
C VAL A 249 -0.95 -20.25 -11.33
N SER A 250 -1.09 -18.97 -11.54
CA SER A 250 -0.59 -18.28 -12.72
C SER A 250 0.33 -17.12 -12.36
N ARG A 251 1.18 -16.74 -13.28
CA ARG A 251 2.09 -15.60 -13.10
C ARG A 251 2.11 -14.73 -14.35
N VAL A 252 1.95 -13.45 -14.15
CA VAL A 252 2.09 -12.43 -15.18
C VAL A 252 3.23 -11.49 -14.78
N LYS A 253 4.20 -11.32 -15.68
CA LYS A 253 5.30 -10.38 -15.51
C LYS A 253 4.95 -9.06 -16.15
N ILE A 254 5.10 -7.98 -15.40
CA ILE A 254 4.83 -6.61 -15.83
C ILE A 254 6.09 -5.77 -15.61
N GLN A 255 6.64 -5.26 -16.69
CA GLN A 255 7.73 -4.28 -16.62
C GLN A 255 7.16 -2.92 -16.25
N VAL A 256 7.74 -2.28 -15.23
CA VAL A 256 7.32 -0.97 -14.71
C VAL A 256 8.43 0.05 -14.93
N THR A 257 8.07 1.21 -15.46
CA THR A 257 8.96 2.36 -15.66
C THR A 257 8.29 3.62 -15.13
N LEU A 258 9.04 4.39 -14.33
CA LEU A 258 8.62 5.71 -13.85
C LEU A 258 9.18 6.79 -14.78
N THR A 259 8.33 7.70 -15.27
CA THR A 259 8.73 8.81 -16.18
C THR A 259 8.04 10.11 -15.87
#